data_b339b9c4b2ac0a87c5934f0ee3f5d7d7
#
_entry.id   b339b9c4b2ac0a87c5934f0ee3f5d7d7
#
_cell.length_a   1.000
_cell.length_b   1.000
_cell.length_c   1.000
_cell.angle_alpha   90.00
_cell.angle_beta   90.00
_cell.angle_gamma   90.00
#
_symmetry.space_group_name_H-M   'P 1'
#
loop_
_entity.id
_entity.type
_entity.pdbx_description
1 polymer ?
#
loop_
_entity_poly.entity_id
_entity_poly.type
_entity_poly.pdbx_seq_one_letter_code
_entity_poly.pdbx_strand_id
1 'polypeptide(L)'
;MKKLALILLFIPLFFSCDIEGVNDPLIYSIEGKWLWSPTTSSSDSNTMYLFKDGIRYTYYCTSDISNECQSLFESFQADDGNHLPTTNPYTFEKGVLKVDLHHGNELVANITFECDGGKIFVESQNPHHLYRLNSNCQ
;
A
#
# COMPACT_ATOMS: atom_id res chain seq x y z
N MET A 1 9.40 -34.21 -68.77
CA MET A 1 8.53 -34.31 -67.59
C MET A 1 9.36 -33.81 -66.42
N LYS A 2 9.20 -32.52 -66.05
CA LYS A 2 9.97 -31.86 -64.98
C LYS A 2 9.21 -32.07 -63.67
N LYS A 3 9.77 -32.81 -62.73
CA LYS A 3 9.22 -32.96 -61.39
C LYS A 3 9.60 -31.71 -60.57
N LEU A 4 8.62 -30.87 -60.29
CA LEU A 4 8.75 -29.71 -59.44
C LEU A 4 8.77 -30.18 -57.97
N ALA A 5 9.93 -30.17 -57.36
CA ALA A 5 10.07 -30.45 -55.94
C ALA A 5 9.62 -29.23 -55.14
N LEU A 6 8.46 -29.33 -54.52
CA LEU A 6 7.93 -28.33 -53.59
C LEU A 6 8.69 -28.43 -52.27
N ILE A 7 9.69 -27.61 -52.09
CA ILE A 7 10.37 -27.51 -50.81
C ILE A 7 9.48 -26.66 -49.88
N LEU A 8 8.77 -27.36 -49.00
CA LEU A 8 8.02 -26.76 -47.92
C LEU A 8 9.03 -26.22 -46.89
N LEU A 9 9.26 -24.94 -46.93
CA LEU A 9 10.11 -24.26 -45.96
C LEU A 9 9.35 -24.19 -44.63
N PHE A 10 9.57 -25.14 -43.76
CA PHE A 10 9.16 -25.07 -42.37
C PHE A 10 10.01 -24.03 -41.70
N ILE A 11 9.48 -22.84 -41.59
CA ILE A 11 10.03 -21.82 -40.67
C ILE A 11 9.50 -22.17 -39.29
N PRO A 12 10.34 -22.64 -38.35
CA PRO A 12 9.93 -22.72 -36.96
C PRO A 12 9.74 -21.28 -36.45
N LEU A 13 8.49 -20.89 -36.30
CA LEU A 13 8.14 -19.73 -35.49
C LEU A 13 8.57 -20.06 -34.06
N PHE A 14 9.82 -19.75 -33.75
CA PHE A 14 10.23 -19.60 -32.37
C PHE A 14 9.49 -18.37 -31.84
N PHE A 15 8.30 -18.59 -31.30
CA PHE A 15 7.77 -17.69 -30.30
C PHE A 15 8.73 -17.80 -29.11
N SER A 16 9.80 -17.05 -29.16
CA SER A 16 10.52 -16.66 -27.96
C SER A 16 9.51 -15.88 -27.12
N CYS A 17 8.80 -16.59 -26.27
CA CYS A 17 8.17 -15.98 -25.12
C CYS A 17 9.35 -15.68 -24.19
N ASP A 18 10.02 -14.57 -24.42
CA ASP A 18 10.85 -13.96 -23.42
C ASP A 18 9.92 -13.55 -22.28
N ILE A 19 9.64 -14.52 -21.42
CA ILE A 19 9.31 -14.22 -20.04
C ILE A 19 10.64 -13.75 -19.46
N GLU A 20 11.06 -12.56 -19.86
CA GLU A 20 11.87 -11.77 -18.99
C GLU A 20 11.03 -11.63 -17.74
N GLY A 21 11.34 -12.45 -16.75
CA GLY A 21 10.95 -12.18 -15.38
C GLY A 21 11.58 -10.85 -15.05
N VAL A 22 10.85 -9.79 -15.39
CA VAL A 22 11.12 -8.48 -14.87
C VAL A 22 10.95 -8.63 -13.38
N ASN A 23 12.09 -8.90 -12.72
CA ASN A 23 12.22 -8.62 -11.28
C ASN A 23 12.25 -7.09 -11.15
N ASP A 24 11.15 -6.44 -11.60
CA ASP A 24 10.88 -5.10 -11.13
C ASP A 24 10.84 -5.22 -9.61
N PRO A 25 11.71 -4.50 -8.90
CA PRO A 25 11.62 -4.49 -7.44
C PRO A 25 10.18 -4.14 -7.13
N LEU A 26 9.51 -4.98 -6.33
CA LEU A 26 8.14 -4.72 -5.90
C LEU A 26 8.12 -3.30 -5.34
N ILE A 27 7.61 -2.36 -6.12
CA ILE A 27 7.48 -0.97 -5.71
C ILE A 27 6.28 -0.94 -4.79
N TYR A 28 6.55 -1.14 -3.50
CA TYR A 28 5.52 -1.02 -2.48
C TYR A 28 5.03 0.42 -2.44
N SER A 29 3.73 0.58 -2.49
CA SER A 29 3.08 1.88 -2.41
C SER A 29 2.60 2.16 -1.01
N ILE A 30 2.72 3.41 -0.57
CA ILE A 30 2.08 3.90 0.66
C ILE A 30 0.56 4.00 0.49
N GLU A 31 0.06 4.07 -0.74
CA GLU A 31 -1.37 4.13 -1.06
C GLU A 31 -2.14 2.97 -0.43
N GLY A 32 -3.33 3.26 0.08
CA GLY A 32 -4.22 2.29 0.68
C GLY A 32 -4.52 2.54 2.15
N LYS A 33 -5.09 1.55 2.80
CA LYS A 33 -5.58 1.61 4.18
C LYS A 33 -4.57 0.99 5.14
N TRP A 34 -4.17 1.75 6.14
CA TRP A 34 -3.16 1.37 7.11
C TRP A 34 -3.69 1.54 8.53
N LEU A 35 -3.60 0.49 9.32
CA LEU A 35 -4.00 0.48 10.72
C LEU A 35 -2.84 0.96 11.58
N TRP A 36 -3.13 1.89 12.47
CA TRP A 36 -2.21 2.28 13.53
C TRP A 36 -2.58 1.55 14.82
N SER A 37 -1.58 1.00 15.47
CA SER A 37 -1.71 0.38 16.78
C SER A 37 -0.68 0.97 17.74
N PRO A 38 -1.06 1.30 18.97
CA PRO A 38 -0.12 1.70 20.01
C PRO A 38 0.74 0.53 20.49
N THR A 39 0.35 -0.70 20.17
CA THR A 39 1.06 -1.94 20.48
C THR A 39 1.70 -2.52 19.21
N THR A 40 2.36 -3.66 19.33
CA THR A 40 2.91 -4.38 18.18
C THR A 40 1.87 -5.24 17.45
N SER A 41 0.63 -5.24 17.91
CA SER A 41 -0.47 -6.03 17.35
C SER A 41 -1.45 -5.17 16.56
N SER A 42 -1.81 -5.61 15.36
CA SER A 42 -2.84 -4.96 14.54
C SER A 42 -4.26 -5.11 15.15
N SER A 43 -4.47 -6.09 16.03
CA SER A 43 -5.79 -6.35 16.66
C SER A 43 -6.27 -5.21 17.55
N ASP A 44 -5.35 -4.39 18.08
CA ASP A 44 -5.67 -3.29 18.99
C ASP A 44 -5.81 -1.94 18.26
N SER A 45 -5.88 -1.99 16.94
CA SER A 45 -5.97 -0.79 16.14
C SER A 45 -7.36 -0.17 16.21
N ASN A 46 -7.42 1.06 16.68
CA ASN A 46 -8.64 1.88 16.68
C ASN A 46 -8.56 3.05 15.69
N THR A 47 -7.46 3.17 14.99
CA THR A 47 -7.18 4.27 14.05
C THR A 47 -6.75 3.68 12.72
N MET A 48 -7.32 4.22 11.64
CA MET A 48 -6.94 3.90 10.28
C MET A 48 -6.53 5.17 9.53
N TYR A 49 -5.43 5.07 8.81
CA TYR A 49 -5.03 6.06 7.81
C TYR A 49 -5.33 5.52 6.41
N LEU A 50 -6.05 6.29 5.63
CA LEU A 50 -6.22 6.04 4.20
C LEU A 50 -5.37 7.05 3.44
N PHE A 51 -4.34 6.56 2.75
CA PHE A 51 -3.53 7.36 1.82
C PHE A 51 -4.10 7.18 0.42
N LYS A 52 -4.54 8.26 -0.19
CA LYS A 52 -5.11 8.24 -1.53
C LYS A 52 -4.91 9.58 -2.23
N ASP A 53 -4.40 9.53 -3.45
CA ASP A 53 -4.26 10.69 -4.35
C ASP A 53 -3.57 11.90 -3.69
N GLY A 54 -2.52 11.66 -2.88
CA GLY A 54 -1.77 12.70 -2.19
C GLY A 54 -2.42 13.24 -0.91
N ILE A 55 -3.53 12.66 -0.48
CA ILE A 55 -4.24 13.05 0.76
C ILE A 55 -4.28 11.86 1.72
N ARG A 56 -3.93 12.12 2.99
CA ARG A 56 -4.12 11.19 4.10
C ARG A 56 -5.42 11.53 4.84
N TYR A 57 -6.33 10.58 4.87
CA TYR A 57 -7.55 10.62 5.67
C TYR A 57 -7.34 9.85 6.96
N THR A 58 -7.92 10.31 8.05
CA THR A 58 -7.84 9.63 9.35
C THR A 58 -9.23 9.23 9.81
N TYR A 59 -9.38 7.97 10.18
CA TYR A 59 -10.63 7.39 10.68
C TYR A 59 -10.41 6.83 12.08
N TYR A 60 -11.43 6.96 12.92
CA TYR A 60 -11.45 6.34 14.24
C TYR A 60 -12.59 5.37 14.36
N CYS A 61 -12.35 4.31 15.10
CA CYS A 61 -13.39 3.40 15.56
C CYS A 61 -13.38 3.39 17.09
N THR A 62 -14.56 3.53 17.68
CA THR A 62 -14.76 3.59 19.14
C THR A 62 -15.44 2.32 19.67
N SER A 63 -15.62 1.28 18.83
CA SER A 63 -16.21 0.03 19.28
C SER A 63 -15.19 -0.76 20.11
N ASP A 64 -15.66 -1.28 21.23
CA ASP A 64 -14.90 -2.22 22.07
C ASP A 64 -14.84 -3.64 21.47
N ILE A 65 -15.53 -3.85 20.35
CA ILE A 65 -15.60 -5.14 19.64
C ILE A 65 -14.64 -5.07 18.44
N SER A 66 -13.51 -5.74 18.54
CA SER A 66 -12.40 -5.68 17.55
C SER A 66 -12.84 -5.97 16.11
N ASN A 67 -13.78 -6.88 15.91
CA ASN A 67 -14.26 -7.23 14.56
C ASN A 67 -15.13 -6.14 13.93
N GLU A 68 -15.80 -5.30 14.73
CA GLU A 68 -16.61 -4.21 14.21
C GLU A 68 -15.75 -3.10 13.61
N CYS A 69 -14.64 -2.78 14.26
CA CYS A 69 -13.71 -1.78 13.74
C CYS A 69 -13.12 -2.20 12.39
N GLN A 70 -12.76 -3.47 12.24
CA GLN A 70 -12.24 -3.95 10.96
C GLN A 70 -13.27 -3.81 9.84
N SER A 71 -14.51 -4.24 10.07
CA SER A 71 -15.57 -4.12 9.07
C SER A 71 -15.88 -2.67 8.71
N LEU A 72 -15.84 -1.76 9.70
CA LEU A 72 -16.01 -0.34 9.46
C LEU A 72 -14.86 0.21 8.60
N PHE A 73 -13.62 -0.10 8.93
CA PHE A 73 -12.46 0.35 8.18
C PHE A 73 -12.46 -0.18 6.73
N GLU A 74 -12.96 -1.39 6.50
CA GLU A 74 -13.15 -1.93 5.14
C GLU A 74 -14.13 -1.08 4.32
N SER A 75 -15.20 -0.61 4.95
CA SER A 75 -16.26 0.14 4.28
C SER A 75 -15.89 1.58 3.94
N PHE A 76 -15.00 2.22 4.70
CA PHE A 76 -14.67 3.62 4.55
C PHE A 76 -13.95 3.93 3.23
N GLN A 77 -14.29 5.07 2.64
CA GLN A 77 -13.74 5.54 1.38
C GLN A 77 -13.29 7.00 1.53
N ALA A 78 -12.35 7.44 0.71
CA ALA A 78 -11.98 8.84 0.66
C ALA A 78 -13.23 9.71 0.43
N ASP A 79 -13.29 10.82 1.14
CA ASP A 79 -14.38 11.80 1.05
C ASP A 79 -15.79 11.27 1.39
N ASP A 80 -15.90 10.16 2.12
CA ASP A 80 -17.18 9.57 2.53
C ASP A 80 -17.83 10.30 3.74
N GLY A 81 -17.16 11.30 4.28
CA GLY A 81 -17.61 12.07 5.45
C GLY A 81 -17.43 11.38 6.80
N ASN A 82 -16.90 10.15 6.82
CA ASN A 82 -16.64 9.40 8.06
C ASN A 82 -15.24 9.66 8.63
N HIS A 83 -14.35 10.28 7.85
CA HIS A 83 -13.02 10.66 8.30
C HIS A 83 -13.07 11.91 9.19
N LEU A 84 -11.98 12.16 9.92
CA LEU A 84 -11.81 13.42 10.62
C LEU A 84 -11.92 14.60 9.64
N PRO A 85 -12.52 15.73 10.06
CA PRO A 85 -12.69 16.91 9.19
C PRO A 85 -11.38 17.42 8.59
N THR A 86 -10.27 17.26 9.32
CA THR A 86 -8.94 17.68 8.88
C THR A 86 -8.25 16.55 8.14
N THR A 87 -8.00 16.74 6.85
CA THR A 87 -7.19 15.84 6.03
C THR A 87 -5.77 16.38 5.92
N ASN A 88 -4.82 15.54 5.59
CA ASN A 88 -3.41 15.90 5.54
C ASN A 88 -2.82 15.62 4.16
N PRO A 89 -2.40 16.63 3.39
CA PRO A 89 -1.61 16.41 2.19
C PRO A 89 -0.34 15.61 2.51
N TYR A 90 0.04 14.71 1.61
CA TYR A 90 1.28 13.95 1.75
C TYR A 90 2.03 13.81 0.42
N THR A 91 3.32 13.54 0.53
CA THR A 91 4.16 13.05 -0.56
C THR A 91 4.92 11.81 -0.10
N PHE A 92 5.16 10.89 -1.03
CA PHE A 92 5.98 9.71 -0.77
C PHE A 92 6.95 9.51 -1.93
N GLU A 93 8.23 9.78 -1.69
CA GLU A 93 9.26 9.71 -2.70
C GLU A 93 10.52 9.06 -2.13
N LYS A 94 11.08 8.11 -2.86
CA LYS A 94 12.35 7.43 -2.49
C LYS A 94 12.38 6.89 -1.06
N GLY A 95 11.23 6.37 -0.59
CA GLY A 95 11.12 5.83 0.76
C GLY A 95 10.89 6.87 1.86
N VAL A 96 10.77 8.14 1.52
CA VAL A 96 10.49 9.22 2.48
C VAL A 96 9.03 9.66 2.38
N LEU A 97 8.33 9.52 3.48
CA LEU A 97 6.96 10.04 3.65
C LEU A 97 7.03 11.41 4.31
N LYS A 98 6.36 12.38 3.70
CA LYS A 98 6.12 13.71 4.29
C LYS A 98 4.63 13.94 4.36
N VAL A 99 4.14 14.33 5.53
CA VAL A 99 2.72 14.61 5.77
C VAL A 99 2.60 16.01 6.37
N ASP A 100 1.83 16.87 5.72
CA ASP A 100 1.50 18.19 6.27
C ASP A 100 0.52 18.04 7.44
N LEU A 101 0.97 18.39 8.61
CA LEU A 101 0.16 18.40 9.84
C LEU A 101 -0.49 19.75 10.12
N HIS A 102 -0.43 20.65 9.15
CA HIS A 102 -0.92 22.03 9.22
C HIS A 102 -0.15 22.95 10.20
N HIS A 103 -0.43 24.23 10.12
CA HIS A 103 0.18 25.27 10.97
C HIS A 103 1.72 25.26 10.96
N GLY A 104 2.33 24.85 9.83
CA GLY A 104 3.78 24.77 9.66
C GLY A 104 4.42 23.52 10.30
N ASN A 105 3.64 22.55 10.75
CA ASN A 105 4.13 21.28 11.24
C ASN A 105 4.13 20.25 10.11
N GLU A 106 5.17 19.42 10.06
CA GLU A 106 5.32 18.35 9.08
C GLU A 106 5.81 17.09 9.78
N LEU A 107 5.25 15.95 9.43
CA LEU A 107 5.84 14.65 9.72
C LEU A 107 6.76 14.30 8.55
N VAL A 108 8.03 14.05 8.84
CA VAL A 108 8.99 13.48 7.88
C VAL A 108 9.48 12.16 8.44
N ALA A 109 9.34 11.09 7.68
CA ALA A 109 9.69 9.75 8.12
C ALA A 109 10.29 8.93 6.98
N ASN A 110 11.30 8.12 7.29
CA ASN A 110 11.72 7.03 6.41
C ASN A 110 10.76 5.87 6.57
N ILE A 111 10.36 5.27 5.45
CA ILE A 111 9.43 4.14 5.43
C ILE A 111 10.19 2.90 4.97
N THR A 112 10.14 1.87 5.78
CA THR A 112 10.61 0.54 5.43
C THR A 112 9.41 -0.39 5.30
N PHE A 113 9.24 -1.01 4.12
CA PHE A 113 8.21 -2.01 3.91
C PHE A 113 8.68 -3.36 4.43
N GLU A 114 7.83 -4.03 5.17
CA GLU A 114 8.03 -5.33 5.79
C GLU A 114 6.90 -6.27 5.38
N CYS A 115 7.10 -7.58 5.54
CA CYS A 115 6.05 -8.58 5.37
C CYS A 115 5.37 -8.44 3.99
N ASP A 116 6.16 -8.44 2.91
CA ASP A 116 5.69 -8.29 1.52
C ASP A 116 4.74 -7.10 1.30
N GLY A 117 5.01 -5.97 1.98
CA GLY A 117 4.21 -4.75 1.88
C GLY A 117 2.95 -4.76 2.73
N GLY A 118 2.75 -5.77 3.57
CA GLY A 118 1.63 -5.84 4.52
C GLY A 118 1.85 -5.08 5.82
N LYS A 119 3.06 -4.60 6.05
CA LYS A 119 3.47 -3.84 7.23
C LYS A 119 4.50 -2.81 6.83
N ILE A 120 4.48 -1.66 7.47
CA ILE A 120 5.53 -0.66 7.33
C ILE A 120 6.07 -0.24 8.69
N PHE A 121 7.37 0.02 8.74
CA PHE A 121 8.00 0.73 9.84
C PHE A 121 8.14 2.19 9.46
N VAL A 122 7.63 3.07 10.32
CA VAL A 122 7.69 4.53 10.19
C VAL A 122 8.77 5.04 11.11
N GLU A 123 9.94 5.32 10.55
CA GLU A 123 11.09 5.86 11.28
C GLU A 123 10.97 7.38 11.35
N SER A 124 10.47 7.88 12.48
CA SER A 124 10.24 9.28 12.79
C SER A 124 10.74 9.60 14.20
N GLN A 125 10.44 10.79 14.73
CA GLN A 125 10.69 11.12 16.13
C GLN A 125 9.99 10.17 17.11
N ASN A 126 8.84 9.62 16.71
CA ASN A 126 8.11 8.58 17.44
C ASN A 126 7.95 7.36 16.54
N PRO A 127 8.94 6.45 16.53
CA PRO A 127 8.91 5.30 15.64
C PRO A 127 7.75 4.37 15.95
N HIS A 128 7.07 3.88 14.91
CA HIS A 128 5.93 2.97 15.05
C HIS A 128 5.72 2.14 13.78
N HIS A 129 4.86 1.15 13.89
CA HIS A 129 4.43 0.36 12.73
C HIS A 129 3.01 0.74 12.29
N LEU A 130 2.77 0.60 11.00
CA LEU A 130 1.43 0.56 10.44
C LEU A 130 1.23 -0.80 9.76
N TYR A 131 0.02 -1.32 9.86
CA TYR A 131 -0.36 -2.60 9.29
C TYR A 131 -1.37 -2.38 8.17
N ARG A 132 -1.14 -2.93 7.00
CA ARG A 132 -2.11 -2.84 5.92
C ARG A 132 -3.40 -3.56 6.33
N LEU A 133 -4.53 -2.91 6.11
CA LEU A 133 -5.83 -3.51 6.38
C LEU A 133 -5.95 -4.86 5.66
N ASN A 134 -6.41 -5.89 6.36
CA ASN A 134 -6.52 -7.28 5.88
C ASN A 134 -5.19 -7.99 5.59
N SER A 135 -4.05 -7.46 6.03
CA SER A 135 -2.80 -8.22 5.99
C SER A 135 -2.71 -9.21 7.16
N ASN A 136 -2.05 -10.33 6.91
CA ASN A 136 -1.73 -11.32 7.95
C ASN A 136 -0.42 -11.01 8.69
N CYS A 137 0.08 -9.79 8.57
CA CYS A 137 1.32 -9.36 9.22
C CYS A 137 1.05 -8.99 10.67
N GLN A 138 1.81 -9.53 11.59
CA GLN A 138 1.77 -9.25 13.03
C GLN A 138 3.10 -8.66 13.50
#